data_74f1b0353d92f83e6201b35306a66f62
#
_entry.id   74f1b0353d92f83e6201b35306a66f62
#
_cell.length_a   1.000
_cell.length_b   1.000
_cell.length_c   1.000
_cell.angle_alpha   90.00
_cell.angle_beta   90.00
_cell.angle_gamma   90.00
#
_symmetry.space_group_name_H-M   'P 1'
#
loop_
_entity.id
_entity.type
_entity.pdbx_description
1 polymer ?
#
loop_
_entity_poly.entity_id
_entity_poly.type
_entity_poly.pdbx_seq_one_letter_code
_entity_poly.pdbx_strand_id
1 'polypeptide(L)'
;SILEVSSAHIRITGSSETMEKIRKLPEVRSLSVFTESQSIMQGKFGSQQGVLLRAVEPDIITTDTGFASSAKIIEGSFDLSQPNSVVLGYELARMLSVSVGDTVSLVAVSGGSSTDLFPESASLSVVGLFKTGYYAIDNSFSFVSRKDNPIFSDQTGLVLAGVKLKNLDKDNTFLSILATKFPDVSAESWRTYNRAFFGALRVEKNMLLFLVVLIFVVVTVNIHNSMRRSVYERREEISVLTALGAPPRRVQFIFIANGLFIGLSGGIIGLLAGLLLAVRINYVFVIAEDIVNGLNSFISALLMTGPGQPFSLFSPEFFYMDEIPVRIQFSETLFIFLFGVLSAALAAWIASRSITRLKPAEVLRYE
;
A
#
# COMPACT_ATOMS: atom_id res chain seq x y z
N SER A 1 -8.24 8.75 -1.86
CA SER A 1 -8.09 7.30 -1.62
C SER A 1 -8.41 6.54 -2.90
N ILE A 2 -7.63 5.48 -3.23
CA ILE A 2 -7.85 4.63 -4.41
C ILE A 2 -9.29 4.08 -4.44
N LEU A 3 -9.86 3.78 -3.28
CA LEU A 3 -11.23 3.27 -3.13
C LEU A 3 -12.31 4.29 -3.55
N GLU A 4 -11.97 5.59 -3.61
CA GLU A 4 -12.95 6.61 -3.98
C GLU A 4 -13.17 6.68 -5.50
N VAL A 5 -12.21 6.26 -6.30
CA VAL A 5 -12.28 6.33 -7.77
C VAL A 5 -12.44 4.94 -8.39
N SER A 6 -11.58 3.99 -8.03
CA SER A 6 -11.55 2.68 -8.69
C SER A 6 -12.54 1.67 -8.10
N SER A 7 -13.05 1.92 -6.89
CA SER A 7 -13.86 0.94 -6.16
C SER A 7 -14.98 1.62 -5.37
N ALA A 8 -15.69 0.83 -4.57
CA ALA A 8 -16.66 1.28 -3.60
C ALA A 8 -16.40 0.55 -2.28
N HIS A 9 -16.95 1.03 -1.17
CA HIS A 9 -16.82 0.36 0.11
C HIS A 9 -17.56 -0.98 0.10
N ILE A 10 -18.69 -1.04 -0.60
CA ILE A 10 -19.47 -2.26 -0.81
C ILE A 10 -19.95 -2.26 -2.26
N ARG A 11 -19.74 -3.35 -2.96
CA ARG A 11 -20.38 -3.64 -4.25
C ARG A 11 -21.66 -4.38 -4.01
N ILE A 12 -22.73 -3.95 -4.66
CA ILE A 12 -24.04 -4.58 -4.57
C ILE A 12 -24.58 -4.84 -5.96
N THR A 13 -25.24 -5.98 -6.11
CA THR A 13 -25.96 -6.36 -7.34
C THR A 13 -27.41 -6.64 -6.98
N GLY A 14 -28.34 -5.99 -7.66
CA GLY A 14 -29.77 -6.13 -7.39
C GLY A 14 -30.62 -5.32 -8.35
N SER A 15 -31.92 -5.22 -8.09
CA SER A 15 -32.84 -4.43 -8.93
C SER A 15 -32.66 -2.93 -8.72
N SER A 16 -32.96 -2.15 -9.74
CA SER A 16 -32.87 -0.67 -9.68
C SER A 16 -33.77 -0.08 -8.57
N GLU A 17 -34.95 -0.67 -8.32
CA GLU A 17 -35.84 -0.25 -7.23
C GLU A 17 -35.20 -0.45 -5.83
N THR A 18 -34.51 -1.58 -5.66
CA THR A 18 -33.81 -1.88 -4.39
C THR A 18 -32.64 -0.93 -4.17
N MET A 19 -31.92 -0.52 -5.24
CA MET A 19 -30.84 0.46 -5.16
C MET A 19 -31.33 1.80 -4.61
N GLU A 20 -32.51 2.27 -5.05
CA GLU A 20 -33.10 3.51 -4.54
C GLU A 20 -33.50 3.44 -3.05
N LYS A 21 -33.91 2.26 -2.58
CA LYS A 21 -34.19 2.04 -1.14
C LYS A 21 -32.91 2.03 -0.32
N ILE A 22 -31.82 1.42 -0.83
CA ILE A 22 -30.52 1.38 -0.18
C ILE A 22 -29.88 2.77 -0.15
N ARG A 23 -30.02 3.57 -1.21
CA ARG A 23 -29.52 4.96 -1.28
C ARG A 23 -30.03 5.84 -0.12
N LYS A 24 -31.23 5.57 0.39
CA LYS A 24 -31.88 6.33 1.47
C LYS A 24 -31.45 5.89 2.88
N LEU A 25 -30.61 4.86 3.03
CA LEU A 25 -30.16 4.40 4.34
C LEU A 25 -29.20 5.43 4.98
N PRO A 26 -29.33 5.67 6.30
CA PRO A 26 -28.56 6.72 6.99
C PRO A 26 -27.03 6.46 7.01
N GLU A 27 -26.59 5.22 6.86
CA GLU A 27 -25.20 4.82 6.82
C GLU A 27 -24.53 5.11 5.48
N VAL A 28 -25.33 5.25 4.42
CA VAL A 28 -24.88 5.48 3.06
C VAL A 28 -24.49 6.94 2.87
N ARG A 29 -23.29 7.18 2.32
CA ARG A 29 -22.81 8.50 1.90
C ARG A 29 -23.20 8.78 0.45
N SER A 30 -22.90 7.83 -0.44
CA SER A 30 -23.29 7.85 -1.84
C SER A 30 -23.51 6.45 -2.37
N LEU A 31 -24.35 6.32 -3.37
CA LEU A 31 -24.58 5.12 -4.14
C LEU A 31 -24.52 5.50 -5.62
N SER A 32 -23.59 4.90 -6.35
CA SER A 32 -23.38 5.10 -7.77
C SER A 32 -23.60 3.80 -8.51
N VAL A 33 -24.50 3.85 -9.50
CA VAL A 33 -24.73 2.73 -10.41
C VAL A 33 -23.70 2.79 -11.52
N PHE A 34 -23.06 1.67 -11.83
CA PHE A 34 -22.09 1.60 -12.91
C PHE A 34 -22.08 0.23 -13.57
N THR A 35 -21.54 0.17 -14.77
CA THR A 35 -21.20 -1.08 -15.47
C THR A 35 -19.71 -1.03 -15.82
N GLU A 36 -19.00 -2.11 -15.65
CA GLU A 36 -17.57 -2.24 -15.98
C GLU A 36 -17.38 -3.24 -17.10
N SER A 37 -16.55 -2.87 -18.07
CA SER A 37 -16.12 -3.74 -19.17
C SER A 37 -14.64 -3.56 -19.44
N GLN A 38 -13.93 -4.68 -19.69
CA GLN A 38 -12.58 -4.62 -20.22
C GLN A 38 -12.66 -4.52 -21.74
N SER A 39 -11.97 -3.54 -22.29
CA SER A 39 -12.03 -3.22 -23.71
C SER A 39 -10.64 -2.85 -24.21
N ILE A 40 -10.47 -2.83 -25.53
CA ILE A 40 -9.27 -2.28 -26.16
C ILE A 40 -9.65 -0.94 -26.77
N MET A 41 -8.90 0.10 -26.43
CA MET A 41 -9.08 1.43 -26.98
C MET A 41 -7.93 1.74 -27.94
N GLN A 42 -8.27 2.23 -29.12
CA GLN A 42 -7.31 2.63 -30.13
C GLN A 42 -7.32 4.15 -30.27
N GLY A 43 -6.15 4.76 -30.11
CA GLY A 43 -5.92 6.18 -30.26
C GLY A 43 -5.42 6.58 -31.64
N LYS A 44 -4.85 7.79 -31.71
CA LYS A 44 -4.17 8.28 -32.89
C LYS A 44 -2.98 7.38 -33.22
N PHE A 45 -2.66 7.32 -34.51
CA PHE A 45 -1.52 6.56 -35.03
C PHE A 45 -1.57 5.03 -34.80
N GLY A 46 -2.76 4.48 -34.47
CA GLY A 46 -2.94 3.05 -34.28
C GLY A 46 -2.45 2.50 -32.94
N SER A 47 -2.08 3.38 -31.98
CA SER A 47 -1.73 2.97 -30.62
C SER A 47 -2.93 2.29 -29.95
N GLN A 48 -2.73 1.11 -29.35
CA GLN A 48 -3.77 0.33 -28.70
C GLN A 48 -3.43 0.09 -27.25
N GLN A 49 -4.42 0.29 -26.36
CA GLN A 49 -4.27 0.03 -24.93
C GLN A 49 -5.49 -0.72 -24.38
N GLY A 50 -5.22 -1.65 -23.46
CA GLY A 50 -6.27 -2.31 -22.68
C GLY A 50 -6.83 -1.32 -21.66
N VAL A 51 -8.14 -1.12 -21.65
CA VAL A 51 -8.81 -0.15 -20.77
C VAL A 51 -9.91 -0.81 -19.96
N LEU A 52 -10.10 -0.32 -18.75
CA LEU A 52 -11.29 -0.59 -17.95
C LEU A 52 -12.30 0.54 -18.20
N LEU A 53 -13.27 0.22 -19.04
CA LEU A 53 -14.35 1.14 -19.39
C LEU A 53 -15.44 1.05 -18.32
N ARG A 54 -15.70 2.16 -17.66
CA ARG A 54 -16.76 2.28 -16.67
C ARG A 54 -17.87 3.20 -17.19
N ALA A 55 -19.02 2.61 -17.42
CA ALA A 55 -20.23 3.35 -17.74
C ALA A 55 -20.88 3.83 -16.45
N VAL A 56 -21.04 5.13 -16.30
CA VAL A 56 -21.55 5.79 -15.09
C VAL A 56 -22.74 6.71 -15.42
N GLU A 57 -23.48 7.11 -14.39
CA GLU A 57 -24.48 8.17 -14.53
C GLU A 57 -23.78 9.50 -14.78
N PRO A 58 -24.30 10.36 -15.70
CA PRO A 58 -23.64 11.63 -16.05
C PRO A 58 -23.43 12.58 -14.87
N ASP A 59 -24.24 12.47 -13.82
CA ASP A 59 -24.22 13.28 -12.62
C ASP A 59 -23.32 12.74 -11.50
N ILE A 60 -22.47 11.75 -11.79
CA ILE A 60 -21.61 11.08 -10.77
C ILE A 60 -20.74 12.08 -9.99
N ILE A 61 -20.26 13.15 -10.64
CA ILE A 61 -19.45 14.20 -9.97
C ILE A 61 -20.25 14.91 -8.88
N THR A 62 -21.53 15.13 -9.10
CA THR A 62 -22.41 15.83 -8.14
C THR A 62 -22.93 14.90 -7.06
N THR A 63 -23.16 13.64 -7.39
CA THR A 63 -23.73 12.64 -6.49
C THR A 63 -22.67 11.96 -5.62
N ASP A 64 -21.43 11.84 -6.11
CA ASP A 64 -20.31 11.21 -5.39
C ASP A 64 -19.18 12.20 -5.11
N THR A 65 -19.28 12.90 -3.97
CA THR A 65 -18.27 13.86 -3.53
C THR A 65 -16.88 13.28 -3.33
N GLY A 66 -16.77 11.99 -2.96
CA GLY A 66 -15.50 11.29 -2.81
C GLY A 66 -14.82 11.07 -4.17
N PHE A 67 -15.60 10.68 -5.17
CA PHE A 67 -15.11 10.57 -6.54
C PHE A 67 -14.65 11.94 -7.06
N ALA A 68 -15.49 12.98 -6.95
CA ALA A 68 -15.18 14.33 -7.40
C ALA A 68 -13.91 14.91 -6.76
N SER A 69 -13.67 14.63 -5.48
CA SER A 69 -12.46 15.11 -4.78
C SER A 69 -11.19 14.39 -5.19
N SER A 70 -11.30 13.15 -5.66
CA SER A 70 -10.17 12.28 -5.97
C SER A 70 -9.81 12.28 -7.46
N ALA A 71 -10.78 12.44 -8.35
CA ALA A 71 -10.58 12.53 -9.80
C ALA A 71 -10.52 14.01 -10.21
N LYS A 72 -9.33 14.62 -10.20
CA LYS A 72 -9.12 16.00 -10.63
C LYS A 72 -9.12 16.10 -12.13
N ILE A 73 -9.95 16.97 -12.70
CA ILE A 73 -9.95 17.26 -14.12
C ILE A 73 -8.77 18.17 -14.43
N ILE A 74 -7.91 17.72 -15.36
CA ILE A 74 -6.70 18.43 -15.79
C ILE A 74 -6.99 19.25 -17.05
N GLU A 75 -7.78 18.68 -17.97
CA GLU A 75 -8.11 19.30 -19.26
C GLU A 75 -9.55 18.96 -19.65
N GLY A 76 -10.26 19.89 -20.27
CA GLY A 76 -11.66 19.73 -20.65
C GLY A 76 -12.64 19.72 -19.48
N SER A 77 -13.66 18.88 -19.56
CA SER A 77 -14.68 18.73 -18.51
C SER A 77 -15.10 17.26 -18.34
N PHE A 78 -15.63 16.93 -17.16
CA PHE A 78 -16.26 15.62 -16.94
C PHE A 78 -17.75 15.72 -17.29
N ASP A 79 -18.03 16.00 -18.55
CA ASP A 79 -19.38 16.08 -19.06
C ASP A 79 -19.71 14.89 -19.97
N LEU A 80 -20.44 13.95 -19.43
CA LEU A 80 -20.90 12.74 -20.10
C LEU A 80 -22.36 12.90 -20.62
N SER A 81 -22.90 14.10 -20.69
CA SER A 81 -24.28 14.35 -21.17
C SER A 81 -24.42 14.19 -22.68
N GLN A 82 -23.32 14.33 -23.42
CA GLN A 82 -23.32 14.15 -24.86
C GLN A 82 -23.15 12.69 -25.26
N PRO A 83 -23.85 12.21 -26.29
CA PRO A 83 -23.66 10.84 -26.77
C PRO A 83 -22.23 10.62 -27.27
N ASN A 84 -21.72 9.39 -27.05
CA ASN A 84 -20.37 9.01 -27.46
C ASN A 84 -19.24 9.84 -26.83
N SER A 85 -19.47 10.47 -25.68
CA SER A 85 -18.43 11.16 -24.93
C SER A 85 -17.65 10.19 -24.04
N VAL A 86 -16.33 10.43 -23.92
CA VAL A 86 -15.45 9.67 -23.03
C VAL A 86 -14.53 10.61 -22.26
N VAL A 87 -14.33 10.30 -20.98
CA VAL A 87 -13.31 10.95 -20.13
C VAL A 87 -12.23 9.93 -19.85
N LEU A 88 -10.98 10.30 -20.16
CA LEU A 88 -9.82 9.39 -20.06
C LEU A 88 -8.93 9.77 -18.89
N GLY A 89 -8.24 8.76 -18.32
CA GLY A 89 -7.11 9.03 -17.45
C GLY A 89 -5.99 9.72 -18.22
N TYR A 90 -5.29 10.63 -17.57
CA TYR A 90 -4.23 11.44 -18.19
C TYR A 90 -3.12 10.61 -18.82
N GLU A 91 -2.65 9.57 -18.13
CA GLU A 91 -1.61 8.68 -18.66
C GLU A 91 -2.10 7.82 -19.80
N LEU A 92 -3.37 7.39 -19.75
CA LEU A 92 -4.01 6.65 -20.85
C LEU A 92 -4.08 7.52 -22.12
N ALA A 93 -4.51 8.77 -22.00
CA ALA A 93 -4.57 9.71 -23.13
C ALA A 93 -3.17 9.94 -23.73
N ARG A 94 -2.15 10.07 -22.88
CA ARG A 94 -0.75 10.20 -23.32
C ARG A 94 -0.28 8.98 -24.11
N MET A 95 -0.57 7.74 -23.63
CA MET A 95 -0.21 6.50 -24.31
C MET A 95 -0.97 6.34 -25.64
N LEU A 96 -2.20 6.77 -25.70
CA LEU A 96 -3.02 6.77 -26.93
C LEU A 96 -2.69 7.94 -27.87
N SER A 97 -1.85 8.90 -27.43
CA SER A 97 -1.49 10.12 -28.16
C SER A 97 -2.71 10.97 -28.55
N VAL A 98 -3.66 11.12 -27.61
CA VAL A 98 -4.91 11.87 -27.80
C VAL A 98 -5.04 12.98 -26.78
N SER A 99 -5.74 14.06 -27.20
CA SER A 99 -6.08 15.23 -26.39
C SER A 99 -7.60 15.47 -26.41
N VAL A 100 -8.06 16.40 -25.58
CA VAL A 100 -9.48 16.80 -25.58
C VAL A 100 -9.90 17.28 -26.97
N GLY A 101 -11.05 16.78 -27.45
CA GLY A 101 -11.56 17.02 -28.80
C GLY A 101 -11.16 15.98 -29.84
N ASP A 102 -10.24 15.10 -29.55
CA ASP A 102 -9.89 13.97 -30.42
C ASP A 102 -10.91 12.83 -30.30
N THR A 103 -10.86 11.89 -31.24
CA THR A 103 -11.68 10.68 -31.23
C THR A 103 -10.82 9.46 -30.97
N VAL A 104 -11.34 8.51 -30.18
CA VAL A 104 -10.78 7.20 -29.94
C VAL A 104 -11.75 6.13 -30.43
N SER A 105 -11.24 5.02 -30.91
CA SER A 105 -12.04 3.87 -31.31
C SER A 105 -12.03 2.83 -30.20
N LEU A 106 -13.20 2.43 -29.75
CA LEU A 106 -13.37 1.38 -28.76
C LEU A 106 -13.65 0.06 -29.48
N VAL A 107 -12.86 -0.97 -29.22
CA VAL A 107 -13.10 -2.34 -29.66
C VAL A 107 -13.60 -3.10 -28.44
N ALA A 108 -14.92 -3.22 -28.30
CA ALA A 108 -15.52 -4.00 -27.23
C ALA A 108 -15.59 -5.47 -27.62
N VAL A 109 -15.09 -6.35 -26.75
CA VAL A 109 -15.33 -7.80 -26.86
C VAL A 109 -16.56 -8.09 -26.03
N SER A 110 -17.72 -8.22 -26.67
CA SER A 110 -18.93 -8.62 -25.97
C SER A 110 -18.84 -10.10 -25.59
N GLY A 111 -18.69 -10.38 -24.29
CA GLY A 111 -18.71 -11.73 -23.71
C GLY A 111 -20.13 -12.16 -23.33
N GLY A 112 -21.07 -12.10 -24.27
CA GLY A 112 -22.38 -12.77 -24.11
C GLY A 112 -22.29 -14.24 -24.42
N SER A 113 -23.14 -15.07 -23.82
CA SER A 113 -23.22 -16.53 -23.96
C SER A 113 -23.57 -17.04 -25.37
N SER A 114 -23.59 -16.19 -26.38
CA SER A 114 -23.74 -16.54 -27.79
C SER A 114 -22.40 -16.42 -28.51
N THR A 115 -22.09 -17.42 -29.29
CA THR A 115 -20.82 -17.77 -29.93
C THR A 115 -20.29 -16.75 -30.97
N ASP A 116 -20.88 -15.57 -31.07
CA ASP A 116 -20.52 -14.55 -32.06
C ASP A 116 -19.71 -13.42 -31.41
N LEU A 117 -18.39 -13.55 -31.47
CA LEU A 117 -17.44 -12.49 -31.17
C LEU A 117 -17.38 -11.50 -32.35
N PHE A 118 -18.36 -10.64 -32.48
CA PHE A 118 -18.25 -9.49 -33.38
C PHE A 118 -17.66 -8.31 -32.61
N PRO A 119 -16.51 -7.79 -33.05
CA PRO A 119 -15.98 -6.56 -32.47
C PRO A 119 -16.89 -5.39 -32.90
N GLU A 120 -17.74 -4.94 -31.99
CA GLU A 120 -18.42 -3.65 -32.20
C GLU A 120 -17.40 -2.54 -31.97
N SER A 121 -17.06 -1.82 -33.03
CA SER A 121 -16.22 -0.62 -32.92
C SER A 121 -17.09 0.61 -32.74
N ALA A 122 -16.96 1.27 -31.62
CA ALA A 122 -17.60 2.57 -31.36
C ALA A 122 -16.54 3.67 -31.36
N SER A 123 -16.85 4.77 -32.04
CA SER A 123 -16.03 5.99 -31.98
C SER A 123 -16.50 6.87 -30.85
N LEU A 124 -15.60 7.23 -29.93
CA LEU A 124 -15.90 8.08 -28.77
C LEU A 124 -15.08 9.36 -28.86
N SER A 125 -15.73 10.50 -28.52
CA SER A 125 -15.08 11.81 -28.46
C SER A 125 -14.52 12.07 -27.06
N VAL A 126 -13.25 12.44 -26.96
CA VAL A 126 -12.57 12.75 -25.70
C VAL A 126 -13.02 14.16 -25.24
N VAL A 127 -13.80 14.22 -24.15
CA VAL A 127 -14.35 15.49 -23.62
C VAL A 127 -13.56 15.98 -22.39
N GLY A 128 -12.76 15.14 -21.76
CA GLY A 128 -11.96 15.56 -20.63
C GLY A 128 -10.90 14.53 -20.24
N LEU A 129 -9.89 15.03 -19.53
CA LEU A 129 -8.81 14.22 -18.97
C LEU A 129 -8.79 14.37 -17.45
N PHE A 130 -8.75 13.27 -16.74
CA PHE A 130 -8.66 13.26 -15.27
C PHE A 130 -7.33 12.70 -14.79
N LYS A 131 -6.92 13.14 -13.60
CA LYS A 131 -5.75 12.60 -12.87
C LYS A 131 -6.13 12.33 -11.42
N THR A 132 -5.79 11.15 -10.95
CA THR A 132 -6.03 10.74 -9.57
C THR A 132 -4.75 10.73 -8.73
N GLY A 133 -3.58 10.73 -9.37
CA GLY A 133 -2.28 10.51 -8.74
C GLY A 133 -1.97 9.03 -8.51
N TYR A 134 -2.81 8.12 -9.00
CA TYR A 134 -2.57 6.68 -9.02
C TYR A 134 -2.39 6.22 -10.46
N TYR A 135 -1.16 5.92 -10.83
CA TYR A 135 -0.82 5.53 -12.21
C TYR A 135 -1.71 4.40 -12.75
N ALA A 136 -1.97 3.36 -11.93
CA ALA A 136 -2.81 2.24 -12.34
C ALA A 136 -4.25 2.64 -12.72
N ILE A 137 -4.78 3.75 -12.17
CA ILE A 137 -6.08 4.29 -12.54
C ILE A 137 -5.92 5.20 -13.74
N ASP A 138 -4.94 6.10 -13.69
CA ASP A 138 -4.73 7.12 -14.70
C ASP A 138 -4.32 6.53 -16.07
N ASN A 139 -3.77 5.31 -16.11
CA ASN A 139 -3.36 4.62 -17.34
C ASN A 139 -4.37 3.60 -17.89
N SER A 140 -5.41 3.25 -17.12
CA SER A 140 -6.31 2.17 -17.52
C SER A 140 -7.79 2.52 -17.46
N PHE A 141 -8.20 3.51 -16.66
CA PHE A 141 -9.62 3.84 -16.52
C PHE A 141 -10.09 4.85 -17.56
N SER A 142 -11.30 4.60 -18.05
CA SER A 142 -12.06 5.52 -18.90
C SER A 142 -13.52 5.52 -18.46
N PHE A 143 -14.16 6.67 -18.52
CA PHE A 143 -15.55 6.86 -18.13
C PHE A 143 -16.41 7.26 -19.33
N VAL A 144 -17.58 6.62 -19.45
CA VAL A 144 -18.57 6.90 -20.50
C VAL A 144 -19.96 7.03 -19.87
N SER A 145 -20.90 7.63 -20.61
CA SER A 145 -22.30 7.66 -20.19
C SER A 145 -22.93 6.27 -20.25
N ARG A 146 -23.66 5.90 -19.21
CA ARG A 146 -24.44 4.67 -19.19
C ARG A 146 -25.74 4.79 -20.02
N LYS A 147 -26.30 5.99 -20.15
CA LYS A 147 -27.62 6.20 -20.78
C LYS A 147 -27.61 6.02 -22.27
N ASP A 148 -26.47 6.35 -22.92
CA ASP A 148 -26.45 6.54 -24.36
C ASP A 148 -25.69 5.45 -25.12
N ASN A 149 -25.25 4.41 -24.44
CA ASN A 149 -24.45 3.35 -25.04
C ASN A 149 -25.15 1.99 -24.93
N PRO A 150 -25.71 1.46 -26.03
CA PRO A 150 -26.43 0.17 -26.05
C PRO A 150 -25.53 -1.02 -25.63
N ILE A 151 -24.19 -0.90 -25.77
CA ILE A 151 -23.22 -1.91 -25.33
C ILE A 151 -23.32 -2.19 -23.83
N PHE A 152 -23.81 -1.22 -23.03
CA PHE A 152 -23.94 -1.31 -21.57
C PHE A 152 -25.40 -1.44 -21.10
N SER A 153 -26.36 -1.63 -21.99
CA SER A 153 -27.73 -1.88 -21.60
C SER A 153 -27.87 -3.33 -21.08
N ASP A 154 -27.99 -3.43 -19.78
CA ASP A 154 -28.11 -4.71 -19.07
C ASP A 154 -29.43 -5.39 -19.42
N GLN A 155 -29.39 -6.48 -20.18
CA GLN A 155 -30.56 -7.30 -20.54
C GLN A 155 -31.08 -8.12 -19.35
N THR A 156 -30.33 -8.19 -18.25
CA THR A 156 -30.68 -9.03 -17.08
C THR A 156 -31.55 -8.32 -16.04
N GLY A 157 -31.72 -6.99 -16.15
CA GLY A 157 -32.46 -6.19 -15.17
C GLY A 157 -31.78 -6.07 -13.80
N LEU A 158 -30.61 -6.70 -13.62
CA LEU A 158 -29.77 -6.57 -12.44
C LEU A 158 -28.73 -5.48 -12.65
N VAL A 159 -28.57 -4.63 -11.66
CA VAL A 159 -27.69 -3.47 -11.73
C VAL A 159 -26.58 -3.62 -10.73
N LEU A 160 -25.36 -3.35 -11.17
CA LEU A 160 -24.20 -3.25 -10.28
C LEU A 160 -24.10 -1.82 -9.73
N ALA A 161 -24.00 -1.69 -8.41
CA ALA A 161 -23.82 -0.41 -7.77
C ALA A 161 -22.72 -0.42 -6.73
N GLY A 162 -22.05 0.68 -6.59
CA GLY A 162 -21.05 0.93 -5.55
C GLY A 162 -21.66 1.78 -4.44
N VAL A 163 -21.61 1.26 -3.22
CA VAL A 163 -22.02 1.99 -2.01
C VAL A 163 -20.79 2.50 -1.29
N LYS A 164 -20.77 3.79 -0.99
CA LYS A 164 -19.81 4.42 -0.11
C LYS A 164 -20.46 4.76 1.22
N LEU A 165 -19.92 4.23 2.28
CA LEU A 165 -20.40 4.44 3.64
C LEU A 165 -19.81 5.72 4.24
N LYS A 166 -20.51 6.32 5.21
CA LYS A 166 -19.98 7.44 6.01
C LYS A 166 -18.77 7.02 6.85
N ASN A 167 -18.73 5.75 7.29
CA ASN A 167 -17.60 5.16 8.01
C ASN A 167 -17.18 3.87 7.32
N LEU A 168 -15.94 3.85 6.82
CA LEU A 168 -15.35 2.72 6.07
C LEU A 168 -15.23 1.45 6.93
N ASP A 169 -15.01 1.59 8.25
CA ASP A 169 -14.79 0.43 9.13
C ASP A 169 -16.08 -0.31 9.53
N LYS A 170 -17.24 0.22 9.15
CA LYS A 170 -18.55 -0.39 9.41
C LYS A 170 -19.08 -1.23 8.24
N ASP A 171 -18.23 -1.62 7.32
CA ASP A 171 -18.60 -2.42 6.15
C ASP A 171 -19.27 -3.75 6.54
N ASN A 172 -18.71 -4.50 7.49
CA ASN A 172 -19.29 -5.75 7.96
C ASN A 172 -20.67 -5.58 8.64
N THR A 173 -20.83 -4.52 9.43
CA THR A 173 -22.12 -4.21 10.05
C THR A 173 -23.17 -3.86 8.99
N PHE A 174 -22.78 -3.10 7.97
CA PHE A 174 -23.67 -2.74 6.89
C PHE A 174 -24.04 -3.96 6.02
N LEU A 175 -23.12 -4.89 5.78
CA LEU A 175 -23.41 -6.16 5.11
C LEU A 175 -24.48 -6.96 5.86
N SER A 176 -24.42 -7.03 7.20
CA SER A 176 -25.44 -7.70 7.99
C SER A 176 -26.82 -7.02 7.91
N ILE A 177 -26.85 -5.68 7.83
CA ILE A 177 -28.08 -4.92 7.60
C ILE A 177 -28.65 -5.23 6.22
N LEU A 178 -27.82 -5.26 5.16
CA LEU A 178 -28.26 -5.61 3.82
C LEU A 178 -28.83 -7.03 3.76
N ALA A 179 -28.12 -8.02 4.31
CA ALA A 179 -28.57 -9.42 4.33
C ALA A 179 -29.90 -9.60 5.03
N THR A 180 -30.20 -8.79 6.06
CA THR A 180 -31.46 -8.88 6.81
C THR A 180 -32.62 -8.13 6.12
N LYS A 181 -32.34 -6.92 5.58
CA LYS A 181 -33.39 -6.07 5.01
C LYS A 181 -33.64 -6.30 3.52
N PHE A 182 -32.61 -6.76 2.79
CA PHE A 182 -32.63 -6.94 1.33
C PHE A 182 -31.99 -8.27 0.94
N PRO A 183 -32.64 -9.42 1.23
CA PRO A 183 -32.05 -10.75 0.99
C PRO A 183 -31.79 -11.06 -0.48
N ASP A 184 -32.48 -10.36 -1.39
CA ASP A 184 -32.33 -10.52 -2.84
C ASP A 184 -31.12 -9.77 -3.42
N VAL A 185 -30.38 -9.02 -2.58
CA VAL A 185 -29.20 -8.26 -2.99
C VAL A 185 -27.94 -9.06 -2.69
N SER A 186 -27.14 -9.31 -3.70
CA SER A 186 -25.77 -9.78 -3.50
C SER A 186 -24.89 -8.59 -3.11
N ALA A 187 -24.23 -8.67 -1.96
CA ALA A 187 -23.40 -7.59 -1.45
C ALA A 187 -22.02 -8.11 -1.04
N GLU A 188 -20.97 -7.42 -1.47
CA GLU A 188 -19.59 -7.78 -1.21
C GLU A 188 -18.80 -6.56 -0.72
N SER A 189 -18.07 -6.74 0.41
CA SER A 189 -17.18 -5.68 0.93
C SER A 189 -15.93 -5.52 0.05
N TRP A 190 -15.38 -4.30 0.02
CA TRP A 190 -14.10 -4.00 -0.60
C TRP A 190 -12.97 -4.91 -0.09
N ARG A 191 -13.04 -5.38 1.14
CA ARG A 191 -12.07 -6.32 1.73
C ARG A 191 -12.15 -7.69 1.08
N THR A 192 -13.35 -8.16 0.78
CA THR A 192 -13.60 -9.45 0.14
C THR A 192 -13.29 -9.38 -1.35
N TYR A 193 -13.78 -8.36 -2.02
CA TYR A 193 -13.53 -8.13 -3.44
C TYR A 193 -12.02 -8.02 -3.76
N ASN A 194 -11.27 -7.31 -2.92
CA ASN A 194 -9.81 -7.17 -3.07
C ASN A 194 -9.01 -8.18 -2.23
N ARG A 195 -9.59 -9.30 -1.82
CA ARG A 195 -8.94 -10.26 -0.90
C ARG A 195 -7.58 -10.77 -1.38
N ALA A 196 -7.43 -10.95 -2.69
CA ALA A 196 -6.16 -11.38 -3.28
C ALA A 196 -5.06 -10.34 -3.07
N PHE A 197 -5.36 -9.06 -3.30
CA PHE A 197 -4.46 -7.94 -3.07
C PHE A 197 -4.10 -7.81 -1.58
N PHE A 198 -5.09 -7.81 -0.69
CA PHE A 198 -4.84 -7.75 0.76
C PHE A 198 -4.16 -9.01 1.30
N GLY A 199 -4.41 -10.16 0.66
CA GLY A 199 -3.70 -11.40 0.93
C GLY A 199 -2.21 -11.26 0.63
N ALA A 200 -1.85 -10.74 -0.54
CA ALA A 200 -0.46 -10.47 -0.93
C ALA A 200 0.23 -9.50 0.03
N LEU A 201 -0.41 -8.37 0.36
CA LEU A 201 0.12 -7.41 1.34
C LEU A 201 0.32 -8.02 2.73
N ARG A 202 -0.57 -8.91 3.14
CA ARG A 202 -0.41 -9.63 4.44
C ARG A 202 0.77 -10.57 4.43
N VAL A 203 0.98 -11.29 3.33
CA VAL A 203 2.15 -12.17 3.15
C VAL A 203 3.42 -11.33 3.16
N GLU A 204 3.47 -10.22 2.45
CA GLU A 204 4.59 -9.28 2.44
C GLU A 204 4.89 -8.75 3.84
N LYS A 205 3.86 -8.25 4.57
CA LYS A 205 4.02 -7.81 5.96
C LYS A 205 4.57 -8.92 6.87
N ASN A 206 4.08 -10.14 6.72
CA ASN A 206 4.55 -11.28 7.51
C ASN A 206 6.00 -11.64 7.18
N MET A 207 6.40 -11.57 5.91
CA MET A 207 7.80 -11.78 5.49
C MET A 207 8.73 -10.71 6.08
N LEU A 208 8.33 -9.44 6.04
CA LEU A 208 9.09 -8.35 6.66
C LEU A 208 9.22 -8.56 8.18
N LEU A 209 8.14 -8.94 8.84
CA LEU A 209 8.14 -9.23 10.27
C LEU A 209 9.07 -10.41 10.60
N PHE A 210 9.05 -11.47 9.80
CA PHE A 210 9.96 -12.60 9.95
C PHE A 210 11.43 -12.17 9.81
N LEU A 211 11.73 -11.31 8.83
CA LEU A 211 13.06 -10.77 8.61
C LEU A 211 13.52 -9.93 9.82
N VAL A 212 12.64 -9.10 10.37
CA VAL A 212 12.91 -8.33 11.60
C VAL A 212 13.21 -9.26 12.77
N VAL A 213 12.43 -10.32 12.98
CA VAL A 213 12.68 -11.32 14.03
C VAL A 213 14.05 -11.98 13.84
N LEU A 214 14.41 -12.33 12.60
CA LEU A 214 15.71 -12.92 12.31
C LEU A 214 16.87 -11.96 12.64
N ILE A 215 16.74 -10.69 12.32
CA ILE A 215 17.72 -9.65 12.71
C ILE A 215 17.84 -9.59 14.24
N PHE A 216 16.74 -9.62 14.97
CA PHE A 216 16.78 -9.63 16.44
C PHE A 216 17.47 -10.87 17.01
N VAL A 217 17.27 -12.05 16.41
CA VAL A 217 17.99 -13.27 16.79
C VAL A 217 19.50 -13.08 16.63
N VAL A 218 19.95 -12.55 15.48
CA VAL A 218 21.37 -12.28 15.23
C VAL A 218 21.92 -11.28 16.24
N VAL A 219 21.22 -10.18 16.50
CA VAL A 219 21.61 -9.18 17.49
C VAL A 219 21.69 -9.79 18.89
N THR A 220 20.70 -10.61 19.27
CA THR A 220 20.68 -11.30 20.57
C THR A 220 21.91 -12.22 20.75
N VAL A 221 22.28 -12.97 19.72
CA VAL A 221 23.47 -13.82 19.72
C VAL A 221 24.75 -12.97 19.85
N ASN A 222 24.83 -11.85 19.13
CA ASN A 222 25.99 -10.95 19.22
C ASN A 222 26.11 -10.33 20.62
N ILE A 223 25.02 -9.87 21.22
CA ILE A 223 25.00 -9.34 22.57
C ILE A 223 25.38 -10.46 23.57
N HIS A 224 24.84 -11.66 23.41
CA HIS A 224 25.19 -12.81 24.26
C HIS A 224 26.70 -13.09 24.24
N ASN A 225 27.30 -13.17 23.05
CA ASN A 225 28.71 -13.41 22.87
C ASN A 225 29.58 -12.31 23.51
N SER A 226 29.21 -11.05 23.27
CA SER A 226 29.89 -9.88 23.85
C SER A 226 29.82 -9.87 25.37
N MET A 227 28.64 -10.14 25.95
CA MET A 227 28.44 -10.22 27.40
C MET A 227 29.18 -11.40 28.02
N ARG A 228 29.16 -12.56 27.36
CA ARG A 228 29.93 -13.74 27.82
C ARG A 228 31.43 -13.42 27.88
N ARG A 229 31.96 -12.76 26.87
CA ARG A 229 33.35 -12.31 26.84
C ARG A 229 33.62 -11.30 27.95
N SER A 230 32.79 -10.31 28.19
CA SER A 230 32.92 -9.34 29.27
C SER A 230 32.90 -10.00 30.65
N VAL A 231 32.03 -11.00 30.88
CA VAL A 231 32.03 -11.78 32.13
C VAL A 231 33.33 -12.56 32.31
N TYR A 232 33.88 -13.13 31.23
CA TYR A 232 35.12 -13.89 31.27
C TYR A 232 36.34 -12.99 31.56
N GLU A 233 36.41 -11.83 30.91
CA GLU A 233 37.50 -10.85 31.13
C GLU A 233 37.51 -10.28 32.55
N ARG A 234 36.33 -10.19 33.22
CA ARG A 234 36.20 -9.67 34.59
C ARG A 234 36.03 -10.76 35.65
N ARG A 235 36.38 -12.01 35.33
CA ARG A 235 36.18 -13.15 36.23
C ARG A 235 36.92 -13.00 37.55
N GLU A 236 38.12 -12.38 37.58
CA GLU A 236 38.92 -12.13 38.77
C GLU A 236 38.24 -11.12 39.69
N GLU A 237 37.80 -9.96 39.15
CA GLU A 237 37.05 -8.96 39.92
C GLU A 237 35.77 -9.54 40.51
N ILE A 238 35.05 -10.39 39.73
CA ILE A 238 33.84 -11.08 40.18
C ILE A 238 34.18 -12.07 41.33
N SER A 239 35.29 -12.77 41.22
CA SER A 239 35.71 -13.73 42.25
C SER A 239 36.12 -13.04 43.53
N VAL A 240 36.85 -11.91 43.47
CA VAL A 240 37.17 -11.06 44.63
C VAL A 240 35.90 -10.53 45.31
N LEU A 241 34.97 -9.98 44.56
CA LEU A 241 33.71 -9.50 45.09
C LEU A 241 32.90 -10.60 45.78
N THR A 242 32.90 -11.80 45.18
CA THR A 242 32.19 -12.94 45.75
C THR A 242 32.89 -13.48 47.02
N ALA A 243 34.23 -13.47 47.06
CA ALA A 243 35.01 -13.82 48.24
C ALA A 243 34.81 -12.84 49.43
N LEU A 244 34.57 -11.55 49.14
CA LEU A 244 34.17 -10.52 50.10
C LEU A 244 32.72 -10.63 50.56
N GLY A 245 31.96 -11.64 50.08
CA GLY A 245 30.60 -11.93 50.53
C GLY A 245 29.50 -11.39 49.65
N ALA A 246 29.82 -10.86 48.46
CA ALA A 246 28.79 -10.42 47.53
C ALA A 246 28.02 -11.64 46.96
N PRO A 247 26.69 -11.69 47.08
CA PRO A 247 25.93 -12.81 46.56
C PRO A 247 25.99 -12.81 45.00
N PRO A 248 26.24 -13.96 44.35
CA PRO A 248 26.41 -14.08 42.89
C PRO A 248 25.26 -13.49 42.10
N ARG A 249 24.04 -13.53 42.64
CA ARG A 249 22.83 -12.92 42.00
C ARG A 249 22.91 -11.39 41.89
N ARG A 250 23.53 -10.70 42.88
CA ARG A 250 23.72 -9.23 42.80
C ARG A 250 24.74 -8.87 41.72
N VAL A 251 25.82 -9.64 41.63
CA VAL A 251 26.83 -9.47 40.59
C VAL A 251 26.20 -9.72 39.20
N GLN A 252 25.41 -10.79 39.08
CA GLN A 252 24.66 -11.06 37.84
C GLN A 252 23.74 -9.89 37.44
N PHE A 253 23.06 -9.27 38.41
CA PHE A 253 22.16 -8.13 38.15
C PHE A 253 22.90 -6.94 37.55
N ILE A 254 24.16 -6.69 37.90
CA ILE A 254 24.99 -5.62 37.31
C ILE A 254 25.15 -5.86 35.81
N PHE A 255 25.41 -7.09 35.36
CA PHE A 255 25.54 -7.41 33.94
C PHE A 255 24.22 -7.33 33.21
N ILE A 256 23.11 -7.70 33.84
CA ILE A 256 21.75 -7.50 33.26
C ILE A 256 21.43 -6.01 33.10
N ALA A 257 21.74 -5.19 34.11
CA ALA A 257 21.56 -3.75 34.05
C ALA A 257 22.42 -3.10 32.95
N ASN A 258 23.65 -3.58 32.77
CA ASN A 258 24.50 -3.14 31.67
C ASN A 258 23.91 -3.51 30.29
N GLY A 259 23.41 -4.75 30.13
CA GLY A 259 22.71 -5.17 28.92
C GLY A 259 21.44 -4.36 28.65
N LEU A 260 20.67 -4.04 29.69
CA LEU A 260 19.50 -3.18 29.60
C LEU A 260 19.90 -1.76 29.17
N PHE A 261 20.99 -1.20 29.75
CA PHE A 261 21.50 0.11 29.38
C PHE A 261 21.95 0.19 27.92
N ILE A 262 22.65 -0.84 27.44
CA ILE A 262 23.04 -0.98 26.02
C ILE A 262 21.79 -1.06 25.13
N GLY A 263 20.81 -1.88 25.51
CA GLY A 263 19.55 -2.00 24.78
C GLY A 263 18.74 -0.71 24.73
N LEU A 264 18.67 0.03 25.85
CA LEU A 264 17.98 1.32 25.94
C LEU A 264 18.69 2.39 25.10
N SER A 265 19.99 2.57 25.29
CA SER A 265 20.74 3.60 24.54
C SER A 265 20.74 3.35 23.04
N GLY A 266 21.04 2.11 22.62
CA GLY A 266 20.97 1.72 21.22
C GLY A 266 19.55 1.79 20.65
N GLY A 267 18.55 1.36 21.44
CA GLY A 267 17.15 1.45 21.06
C GLY A 267 16.66 2.87 20.86
N ILE A 268 17.01 3.82 21.74
CA ILE A 268 16.64 5.24 21.62
C ILE A 268 17.30 5.86 20.37
N ILE A 269 18.60 5.64 20.19
CA ILE A 269 19.32 6.16 19.03
C ILE A 269 18.74 5.58 17.74
N GLY A 270 18.50 4.26 17.71
CA GLY A 270 17.91 3.58 16.56
C GLY A 270 16.48 4.04 16.26
N LEU A 271 15.67 4.26 17.30
CA LEU A 271 14.31 4.79 17.17
C LEU A 271 14.31 6.19 16.56
N LEU A 272 15.14 7.10 17.09
CA LEU A 272 15.24 8.47 16.60
C LEU A 272 15.72 8.51 15.15
N ALA A 273 16.78 7.77 14.83
CA ALA A 273 17.32 7.68 13.48
C ALA A 273 16.29 7.06 12.51
N GLY A 274 15.64 5.97 12.91
CA GLY A 274 14.63 5.30 12.10
C GLY A 274 13.39 6.18 11.83
N LEU A 275 12.89 6.89 12.84
CA LEU A 275 11.78 7.83 12.67
C LEU A 275 12.16 9.00 11.76
N LEU A 276 13.36 9.55 11.93
CA LEU A 276 13.86 10.64 11.07
C LEU A 276 13.96 10.18 9.61
N LEU A 277 14.52 9.01 9.38
CA LEU A 277 14.59 8.43 8.03
C LEU A 277 13.19 8.16 7.47
N ALA A 278 12.28 7.61 8.27
CA ALA A 278 10.91 7.33 7.82
C ALA A 278 10.16 8.60 7.42
N VAL A 279 10.22 9.66 8.23
CA VAL A 279 9.55 10.95 7.91
C VAL A 279 10.17 11.61 6.68
N ARG A 280 11.46 11.45 6.46
CA ARG A 280 12.18 12.05 5.33
C ARG A 280 12.45 11.07 4.19
N ILE A 281 11.69 9.98 4.11
CA ILE A 281 11.96 8.90 3.15
C ILE A 281 11.98 9.41 1.70
N ASN A 282 11.04 10.25 1.32
CA ASN A 282 10.99 10.83 -0.03
C ASN A 282 12.26 11.62 -0.35
N TYR A 283 12.78 12.40 0.62
CA TYR A 283 14.03 13.14 0.45
C TYR A 283 15.26 12.22 0.33
N VAL A 284 15.27 11.12 1.09
CA VAL A 284 16.33 10.09 0.99
C VAL A 284 16.36 9.48 -0.41
N PHE A 285 15.19 9.21 -0.99
CA PHE A 285 15.12 8.70 -2.36
C PHE A 285 15.60 9.71 -3.40
N VAL A 286 15.25 11.00 -3.27
CA VAL A 286 15.75 12.05 -4.16
C VAL A 286 17.28 12.12 -4.11
N ILE A 287 17.88 12.08 -2.90
CA ILE A 287 19.34 12.04 -2.76
C ILE A 287 19.94 10.79 -3.41
N ALA A 288 19.31 9.63 -3.23
CA ALA A 288 19.78 8.39 -3.85
C ALA A 288 19.73 8.47 -5.39
N GLU A 289 18.66 9.06 -5.94
CA GLU A 289 18.51 9.33 -7.38
C GLU A 289 19.60 10.26 -7.89
N ASP A 290 19.88 11.36 -7.20
CA ASP A 290 20.93 12.31 -7.54
C ASP A 290 22.33 11.65 -7.54
N ILE A 291 22.59 10.79 -6.56
CA ILE A 291 23.86 10.03 -6.49
C ILE A 291 23.97 9.07 -7.68
N VAL A 292 22.93 8.32 -7.99
CA VAL A 292 22.94 7.37 -9.13
C VAL A 292 23.10 8.11 -10.45
N ASN A 293 22.38 9.22 -10.64
CA ASN A 293 22.48 10.04 -11.85
C ASN A 293 23.85 10.72 -11.97
N GLY A 294 24.41 11.20 -10.85
CA GLY A 294 25.77 11.74 -10.81
C GLY A 294 26.82 10.70 -11.19
N LEU A 295 26.69 9.46 -10.65
CA LEU A 295 27.58 8.36 -10.99
C LEU A 295 27.43 7.94 -12.46
N ASN A 296 26.20 7.85 -12.97
CA ASN A 296 25.93 7.53 -14.36
C ASN A 296 26.49 8.59 -15.31
N SER A 297 26.34 9.88 -14.99
CA SER A 297 26.92 10.98 -15.74
C SER A 297 28.46 10.92 -15.74
N PHE A 298 29.06 10.61 -14.60
CA PHE A 298 30.51 10.44 -14.48
C PHE A 298 31.04 9.28 -15.35
N ILE A 299 30.35 8.12 -15.29
CA ILE A 299 30.70 6.94 -16.10
C ILE A 299 30.52 7.24 -17.60
N SER A 300 29.42 7.88 -17.99
CA SER A 300 29.15 8.26 -19.38
C SER A 300 30.19 9.23 -19.93
N ALA A 301 30.64 10.19 -19.11
CA ALA A 301 31.71 11.10 -19.46
C ALA A 301 33.05 10.38 -19.62
N LEU A 302 33.36 9.39 -18.78
CA LEU A 302 34.59 8.60 -18.84
C LEU A 302 34.62 7.69 -20.08
N LEU A 303 33.46 7.11 -20.44
CA LEU A 303 33.33 6.17 -21.58
C LEU A 303 33.03 6.87 -22.91
N MET A 304 32.93 8.22 -22.93
CA MET A 304 32.53 9.02 -24.12
C MET A 304 31.23 8.54 -24.75
N THR A 305 30.37 7.85 -24.01
CA THR A 305 29.02 7.50 -24.40
C THR A 305 28.14 8.72 -24.15
N GLY A 306 27.28 9.12 -25.09
CA GLY A 306 26.42 10.30 -24.94
C GLY A 306 25.60 10.25 -23.64
N PRO A 307 24.97 11.37 -23.23
CA PRO A 307 24.21 11.44 -21.99
C PRO A 307 23.12 10.35 -21.96
N GLY A 308 23.25 9.42 -21.03
CA GLY A 308 22.22 8.41 -20.78
C GLY A 308 20.92 9.05 -20.29
N GLN A 309 19.81 8.37 -20.47
CA GLN A 309 18.54 8.83 -19.89
C GLN A 309 18.69 8.92 -18.36
N PRO A 310 18.22 10.00 -17.72
CA PRO A 310 18.27 10.13 -16.28
C PRO A 310 17.47 8.97 -15.65
N PHE A 311 18.08 8.29 -14.70
CA PHE A 311 17.43 7.27 -13.91
C PHE A 311 16.53 7.95 -12.90
N SER A 312 15.23 7.66 -12.94
CA SER A 312 14.26 8.06 -11.92
C SER A 312 13.77 6.85 -11.14
N LEU A 313 13.98 6.86 -9.84
CA LEU A 313 13.46 5.83 -8.93
C LEU A 313 11.93 5.89 -8.85
N PHE A 314 11.37 7.09 -8.96
CA PHE A 314 9.93 7.35 -8.94
C PHE A 314 9.39 7.62 -10.35
N SER A 315 9.85 6.88 -11.36
CA SER A 315 9.15 6.88 -12.63
C SER A 315 7.70 6.43 -12.40
N PRO A 316 6.70 7.17 -12.91
CA PRO A 316 5.29 6.77 -12.84
C PRO A 316 5.02 5.37 -13.40
N GLU A 317 5.93 4.87 -14.23
CA GLU A 317 5.87 3.53 -14.83
C GLU A 317 6.15 2.40 -13.83
N PHE A 318 6.95 2.67 -12.76
CA PHE A 318 7.36 1.67 -11.77
C PHE A 318 6.71 1.85 -10.42
N PHE A 319 6.36 3.08 -10.05
CA PHE A 319 5.76 3.39 -8.75
C PHE A 319 4.36 3.99 -8.92
N TYR A 320 3.39 3.41 -8.20
CA TYR A 320 1.98 3.77 -8.26
C TYR A 320 1.63 5.12 -7.62
N MET A 321 2.60 5.83 -7.02
CA MET A 321 2.38 7.06 -6.27
C MET A 321 3.54 8.04 -6.48
N ASP A 322 3.22 9.33 -6.60
CA ASP A 322 4.20 10.41 -6.71
C ASP A 322 5.01 10.58 -5.40
N GLU A 323 4.44 10.21 -4.26
CA GLU A 323 5.07 10.27 -2.94
C GLU A 323 4.71 9.04 -2.12
N ILE A 324 5.66 8.55 -1.32
CA ILE A 324 5.42 7.45 -0.38
C ILE A 324 4.71 8.01 0.85
N PRO A 325 3.44 7.63 1.10
CA PRO A 325 2.73 8.07 2.29
C PRO A 325 3.28 7.37 3.54
N VAL A 326 3.90 8.12 4.41
CA VAL A 326 4.43 7.59 5.68
C VAL A 326 3.34 7.63 6.75
N ARG A 327 3.03 6.48 7.33
CA ARG A 327 2.12 6.37 8.47
C ARG A 327 2.85 5.74 9.65
N ILE A 328 3.17 6.54 10.65
CA ILE A 328 3.78 6.06 11.89
C ILE A 328 2.69 5.51 12.80
N GLN A 329 2.76 4.23 13.12
CA GLN A 329 1.87 3.58 14.08
C GLN A 329 2.60 3.50 15.44
N PHE A 330 2.17 4.30 16.39
CA PHE A 330 2.81 4.39 17.71
C PHE A 330 2.88 3.04 18.43
N SER A 331 1.82 2.22 18.36
CA SER A 331 1.77 0.91 18.99
C SER A 331 2.81 -0.08 18.41
N GLU A 332 2.97 -0.11 17.09
CA GLU A 332 3.96 -0.98 16.42
C GLU A 332 5.39 -0.50 16.72
N THR A 333 5.62 0.81 16.67
CA THR A 333 6.92 1.42 16.98
C THR A 333 7.34 1.13 18.42
N LEU A 334 6.42 1.30 19.37
CA LEU A 334 6.66 1.01 20.78
C LEU A 334 6.94 -0.49 21.01
N PHE A 335 6.18 -1.36 20.34
CA PHE A 335 6.37 -2.81 20.44
C PHE A 335 7.77 -3.23 19.95
N ILE A 336 8.22 -2.72 18.80
CA ILE A 336 9.54 -3.01 18.25
C ILE A 336 10.65 -2.51 19.19
N PHE A 337 10.50 -1.28 19.72
CA PHE A 337 11.45 -0.71 20.68
C PHE A 337 11.56 -1.57 21.94
N LEU A 338 10.43 -1.89 22.58
CA LEU A 338 10.40 -2.73 23.78
C LEU A 338 10.97 -4.13 23.51
N PHE A 339 10.64 -4.70 22.37
CA PHE A 339 11.18 -6.00 21.99
C PHE A 339 12.71 -5.97 21.84
N GLY A 340 13.26 -4.91 21.25
CA GLY A 340 14.72 -4.71 21.14
C GLY A 340 15.41 -4.61 22.50
N VAL A 341 14.85 -3.78 23.39
CA VAL A 341 15.38 -3.61 24.75
C VAL A 341 15.31 -4.89 25.57
N LEU A 342 14.17 -5.59 25.50
CA LEU A 342 13.97 -6.86 26.23
C LEU A 342 14.88 -7.97 25.68
N SER A 343 15.10 -8.04 24.37
CA SER A 343 16.00 -9.01 23.76
C SER A 343 17.45 -8.82 24.24
N ALA A 344 17.91 -7.58 24.36
CA ALA A 344 19.22 -7.24 24.89
C ALA A 344 19.35 -7.64 26.39
N ALA A 345 18.35 -7.33 27.19
CA ALA A 345 18.32 -7.72 28.61
C ALA A 345 18.29 -9.25 28.77
N LEU A 346 17.53 -9.97 27.94
CA LEU A 346 17.47 -11.43 27.93
C LEU A 346 18.83 -12.04 27.54
N ALA A 347 19.48 -11.51 26.51
CA ALA A 347 20.81 -11.96 26.09
C ALA A 347 21.85 -11.79 27.23
N ALA A 348 21.83 -10.63 27.88
CA ALA A 348 22.70 -10.38 29.05
C ALA A 348 22.40 -11.30 30.23
N TRP A 349 21.12 -11.57 30.50
CA TRP A 349 20.72 -12.50 31.54
C TRP A 349 21.21 -13.95 31.27
N ILE A 350 21.06 -14.44 30.03
CA ILE A 350 21.53 -15.76 29.64
C ILE A 350 23.06 -15.84 29.75
N ALA A 351 23.79 -14.83 29.25
CA ALA A 351 25.24 -14.78 29.30
C ALA A 351 25.78 -14.75 30.75
N SER A 352 25.15 -13.95 31.62
CA SER A 352 25.57 -13.77 33.01
C SER A 352 25.22 -14.95 33.91
N ARG A 353 24.42 -15.93 33.46
CA ARG A 353 24.20 -17.18 34.23
C ARG A 353 25.48 -17.92 34.54
N SER A 354 26.53 -17.78 33.73
CA SER A 354 27.83 -18.36 34.00
C SER A 354 28.47 -17.87 35.33
N ILE A 355 28.15 -16.63 35.76
CA ILE A 355 28.64 -16.02 37.02
C ILE A 355 28.23 -16.85 38.23
N THR A 356 27.02 -17.36 38.27
CA THR A 356 26.49 -18.14 39.39
C THR A 356 27.17 -19.54 39.53
N ARG A 357 27.92 -19.94 38.50
CA ARG A 357 28.66 -21.22 38.46
C ARG A 357 30.16 -21.06 38.71
N LEU A 358 30.67 -19.82 38.80
CA LEU A 358 32.08 -19.57 39.11
C LEU A 358 32.37 -19.95 40.54
N LYS A 359 33.42 -20.71 40.75
CA LYS A 359 33.96 -21.06 42.08
C LYS A 359 35.14 -20.14 42.36
N PRO A 360 35.05 -19.18 43.30
CA PRO A 360 36.09 -18.19 43.55
C PRO A 360 37.46 -18.83 43.86
N ALA A 361 37.46 -19.96 44.62
CA ALA A 361 38.65 -20.66 44.99
C ALA A 361 39.43 -21.28 43.80
N GLU A 362 38.73 -21.67 42.71
CA GLU A 362 39.38 -22.22 41.53
C GLU A 362 40.01 -21.10 40.69
N VAL A 363 39.35 -19.93 40.59
CA VAL A 363 39.82 -18.80 39.77
C VAL A 363 41.07 -18.16 40.41
N LEU A 364 41.06 -17.96 41.73
CA LEU A 364 42.17 -17.33 42.46
C LEU A 364 43.40 -18.25 42.69
N ARG A 365 43.26 -19.58 42.46
CA ARG A 365 44.34 -20.54 42.61
C ARG A 365 45.17 -20.77 41.35
N TYR A 366 44.68 -20.43 40.19
CA TYR A 366 45.32 -20.70 38.89
C TYR A 366 46.06 -19.48 38.32
N GLU A 367 46.44 -18.51 39.17
CA GLU A 367 47.55 -17.62 38.98
C GLU A 367 48.72 -18.12 39.81
#